data_4eabd218b9a64c1acecd2cc1ad12dea0
#
_entry.id   4eabd218b9a64c1acecd2cc1ad12dea0
#
_cell.length_a   1.000
_cell.length_b   1.000
_cell.length_c   1.000
_cell.angle_alpha   90.00
_cell.angle_beta   90.00
_cell.angle_gamma   90.00
#
_symmetry.space_group_name_H-M   'P 1'
#
loop_
_entity.id
_entity.type
_entity.pdbx_description
1 polymer ?
#
loop_
_entity_poly.entity_id
_entity_poly.type
_entity_poly.pdbx_seq_one_letter_code
_entity_poly.pdbx_strand_id
1 'polypeptide(L)'
;HGQVGDGGSTTGQDTPTFVNLSSGRTAVAVSSGQSHTCAILDNGSLMCWGLDNLGQLGDGWAKVEQHTPSMADLGANRTAVAVSAGGAHTCAILDNGSLKCWGANYNGQLGHPHGQNDYAYSNLSLVPFATGRSVVEVSAGGSHTCAILDNGSLWCWGNGGDGRLGDGLQTQQGSPVWVDLGAGRTAVAVSASFTHTCAILDNGDLKCWGDDRDGQLGDGGSNHGTNSKQTTPTLIDIGTNRTAVAVNAGGHHTCVILDNGDAKCWGDDYYGQAGDSYSYTYTHYSPPADPIDLGT
;
A
#
# COMPACT_ATOMS: atom_id res chain seq x y z
N HIS A 1 -3.42 0.12 -20.53
CA HIS A 1 -2.10 0.69 -20.17
C HIS A 1 -1.00 -0.37 -20.03
N GLY A 2 -1.24 -1.63 -20.51
CA GLY A 2 -0.23 -2.69 -20.49
C GLY A 2 0.08 -3.29 -19.13
N GLN A 3 -0.71 -3.06 -18.08
CA GLN A 3 -0.45 -3.59 -16.74
C GLN A 3 -0.53 -5.12 -16.63
N VAL A 4 -1.05 -5.81 -17.64
CA VAL A 4 -0.99 -7.28 -17.73
C VAL A 4 0.42 -7.78 -18.07
N GLY A 5 1.20 -7.01 -18.86
CA GLY A 5 2.61 -7.32 -19.18
C GLY A 5 2.84 -8.39 -20.23
N ASP A 6 1.81 -8.78 -20.98
CA ASP A 6 1.85 -9.85 -21.98
C ASP A 6 2.31 -9.39 -23.38
N GLY A 7 2.62 -8.09 -23.54
CA GLY A 7 2.99 -7.46 -24.81
C GLY A 7 1.80 -7.08 -25.68
N GLY A 8 0.59 -7.40 -25.27
CA GLY A 8 -0.66 -7.08 -25.97
C GLY A 8 -1.13 -5.65 -25.72
N SER A 9 -1.81 -5.07 -26.72
CA SER A 9 -2.47 -3.75 -26.62
C SER A 9 -3.98 -3.87 -26.38
N THR A 10 -4.48 -5.04 -26.04
CA THR A 10 -5.92 -5.31 -25.87
C THR A 10 -6.46 -4.73 -24.56
N THR A 11 -7.70 -4.27 -24.60
CA THR A 11 -8.35 -3.52 -23.52
C THR A 11 -8.86 -4.39 -22.37
N GLY A 12 -8.58 -5.68 -22.35
CA GLY A 12 -8.97 -6.60 -21.28
C GLY A 12 -8.49 -8.01 -21.55
N GLN A 13 -8.12 -8.73 -20.51
CA GLN A 13 -7.80 -10.15 -20.53
C GLN A 13 -8.73 -10.86 -19.56
N ASP A 14 -9.55 -11.78 -20.10
CA ASP A 14 -10.54 -12.54 -19.33
C ASP A 14 -9.94 -13.82 -18.73
N THR A 15 -8.70 -14.15 -19.10
CA THR A 15 -7.97 -15.33 -18.62
C THR A 15 -6.55 -14.95 -18.23
N PRO A 16 -5.97 -15.61 -17.21
CA PRO A 16 -4.57 -15.39 -16.85
C PRO A 16 -3.64 -15.67 -18.03
N THR A 17 -2.67 -14.76 -18.26
CA THR A 17 -1.66 -14.87 -19.31
C THR A 17 -0.26 -14.88 -18.70
N PHE A 18 0.68 -15.53 -19.40
CA PHE A 18 2.07 -15.52 -18.99
C PHE A 18 2.74 -14.17 -19.29
N VAL A 19 3.48 -13.66 -18.31
CA VAL A 19 4.34 -12.49 -18.46
C VAL A 19 5.78 -12.96 -18.68
N ASN A 20 6.41 -12.49 -19.76
CA ASN A 20 7.79 -12.82 -20.05
C ASN A 20 8.75 -11.94 -19.20
N LEU A 21 9.24 -12.48 -18.11
CA LEU A 21 10.13 -11.80 -17.15
C LEU A 21 11.63 -11.86 -17.55
N SER A 22 11.97 -12.27 -18.74
CA SER A 22 13.29 -12.63 -19.28
C SER A 22 13.65 -14.11 -19.14
N SER A 23 14.51 -14.59 -20.00
CA SER A 23 14.83 -16.02 -20.12
C SER A 23 15.46 -16.59 -18.83
N GLY A 24 14.83 -17.59 -18.25
CA GLY A 24 15.36 -18.38 -17.14
C GLY A 24 15.19 -17.76 -15.76
N ARG A 25 14.37 -16.73 -15.60
CA ARG A 25 14.06 -16.12 -14.29
C ARG A 25 12.63 -16.40 -13.85
N THR A 26 12.44 -16.45 -12.54
CA THR A 26 11.12 -16.60 -11.90
C THR A 26 10.82 -15.41 -10.99
N ALA A 27 9.55 -15.01 -10.91
CA ALA A 27 9.12 -14.02 -9.94
C ALA A 27 9.01 -14.65 -8.54
N VAL A 28 9.52 -13.94 -7.54
CA VAL A 28 9.42 -14.32 -6.12
C VAL A 28 8.47 -13.41 -5.35
N ALA A 29 8.18 -12.20 -5.88
CA ALA A 29 7.18 -11.29 -5.33
C ALA A 29 6.57 -10.45 -6.46
N VAL A 30 5.33 -10.01 -6.26
CA VAL A 30 4.60 -9.12 -7.19
C VAL A 30 3.84 -8.07 -6.39
N SER A 31 3.75 -6.87 -6.93
CA SER A 31 2.93 -5.79 -6.41
C SER A 31 2.26 -5.04 -7.55
N SER A 32 0.94 -4.83 -7.43
CA SER A 32 0.14 -4.13 -8.44
C SER A 32 -0.33 -2.79 -7.88
N GLY A 33 0.00 -1.72 -8.59
CA GLY A 33 -0.55 -0.39 -8.35
C GLY A 33 -1.85 -0.17 -9.14
N GLN A 34 -2.29 1.09 -9.24
CA GLN A 34 -3.52 1.42 -9.97
C GLN A 34 -3.42 1.10 -11.47
N SER A 35 -2.28 1.36 -12.09
CA SER A 35 -2.11 1.21 -13.53
C SER A 35 -0.73 0.66 -13.95
N HIS A 36 0.02 0.11 -13.02
CA HIS A 36 1.30 -0.54 -13.28
C HIS A 36 1.48 -1.74 -12.33
N THR A 37 2.40 -2.61 -12.68
CA THR A 37 2.72 -3.83 -11.94
C THR A 37 4.23 -3.97 -11.85
N CYS A 38 4.74 -4.45 -10.72
CA CYS A 38 6.15 -4.72 -10.49
C CYS A 38 6.36 -6.13 -9.95
N ALA A 39 7.45 -6.80 -10.33
CA ALA A 39 7.83 -8.11 -9.83
C ALA A 39 9.31 -8.15 -9.48
N ILE A 40 9.62 -8.73 -8.32
CA ILE A 40 10.98 -9.07 -7.92
C ILE A 40 11.29 -10.46 -8.45
N LEU A 41 12.45 -10.60 -9.10
CA LEU A 41 12.92 -11.87 -9.63
C LEU A 41 13.78 -12.63 -8.60
N ASP A 42 14.00 -13.91 -8.85
CA ASP A 42 14.82 -14.81 -8.03
C ASP A 42 16.26 -14.35 -7.79
N ASN A 43 16.78 -13.45 -8.60
CA ASN A 43 18.08 -12.80 -8.40
C ASN A 43 18.00 -11.40 -7.74
N GLY A 44 16.84 -10.99 -7.28
CA GLY A 44 16.59 -9.69 -6.67
C GLY A 44 16.47 -8.52 -7.67
N SER A 45 16.51 -8.77 -8.98
CA SER A 45 16.20 -7.75 -9.97
C SER A 45 14.72 -7.35 -9.88
N LEU A 46 14.39 -6.10 -10.12
CA LEU A 46 13.03 -5.59 -10.15
C LEU A 46 12.64 -5.24 -11.58
N MET A 47 11.52 -5.78 -12.02
CA MET A 47 10.91 -5.45 -13.31
C MET A 47 9.52 -4.85 -13.10
N CYS A 48 9.23 -3.78 -13.85
CA CYS A 48 7.92 -3.12 -13.80
C CYS A 48 7.35 -2.93 -15.21
N TRP A 49 6.01 -2.86 -15.32
CA TRP A 49 5.31 -2.65 -16.58
C TRP A 49 3.96 -1.98 -16.35
N GLY A 50 3.33 -1.49 -17.41
CA GLY A 50 2.07 -0.75 -17.36
C GLY A 50 2.26 0.73 -17.69
N LEU A 51 1.46 1.59 -17.06
CA LEU A 51 1.52 3.04 -17.22
C LEU A 51 2.84 3.60 -16.68
N ASP A 52 3.45 4.54 -17.43
CA ASP A 52 4.76 5.11 -17.07
C ASP A 52 4.87 6.63 -17.34
N ASN A 53 3.74 7.30 -17.48
CA ASN A 53 3.72 8.73 -17.78
C ASN A 53 4.33 9.62 -16.68
N LEU A 54 4.55 9.08 -15.50
CA LEU A 54 5.15 9.74 -14.33
C LEU A 54 6.47 9.09 -13.90
N GLY A 55 7.00 8.14 -14.68
CA GLY A 55 8.22 7.40 -14.36
C GLY A 55 8.05 6.33 -13.30
N GLN A 56 6.82 5.83 -13.09
CA GLN A 56 6.51 4.86 -12.03
C GLN A 56 7.12 3.48 -12.26
N LEU A 57 7.65 3.18 -13.44
CA LEU A 57 8.36 1.94 -13.72
C LEU A 57 9.84 1.98 -13.27
N GLY A 58 10.44 3.17 -13.15
CA GLY A 58 11.79 3.34 -12.63
C GLY A 58 12.91 2.91 -13.58
N ASP A 59 12.64 2.82 -14.88
CA ASP A 59 13.60 2.43 -15.92
C ASP A 59 14.44 3.63 -16.45
N GLY A 60 14.32 4.79 -15.83
CA GLY A 60 15.04 6.01 -16.16
C GLY A 60 14.35 6.89 -17.21
N TRP A 61 13.19 6.52 -17.70
CA TRP A 61 12.42 7.26 -18.70
C TRP A 61 10.97 7.39 -18.26
N ALA A 62 10.31 8.47 -18.66
CA ALA A 62 8.86 8.55 -18.62
C ALA A 62 8.32 8.29 -20.03
N LYS A 63 7.59 7.23 -20.18
CA LYS A 63 6.89 6.85 -21.42
C LYS A 63 5.40 6.85 -21.15
N VAL A 64 4.59 6.77 -22.23
CA VAL A 64 3.15 6.71 -22.00
C VAL A 64 2.78 5.41 -21.30
N GLU A 65 3.31 4.28 -21.77
CA GLU A 65 3.03 2.94 -21.22
C GLU A 65 4.04 1.90 -21.72
N GLN A 66 4.22 0.82 -20.97
CA GLN A 66 5.03 -0.33 -21.32
C GLN A 66 4.19 -1.60 -21.21
N HIS A 67 4.02 -2.30 -22.32
CA HIS A 67 3.23 -3.53 -22.40
C HIS A 67 4.03 -4.79 -22.03
N THR A 68 5.35 -4.64 -21.87
CA THR A 68 6.27 -5.71 -21.47
C THR A 68 7.11 -5.25 -20.29
N PRO A 69 7.54 -6.17 -19.41
CA PRO A 69 8.39 -5.82 -18.28
C PRO A 69 9.67 -5.10 -18.68
N SER A 70 9.97 -3.98 -18.02
CA SER A 70 11.24 -3.24 -18.10
C SER A 70 11.97 -3.30 -16.77
N MET A 71 13.31 -3.26 -16.80
CA MET A 71 14.15 -3.31 -15.60
C MET A 71 14.15 -1.96 -14.89
N ALA A 72 13.81 -1.94 -13.61
CA ALA A 72 13.98 -0.75 -12.78
C ALA A 72 15.46 -0.58 -12.39
N ASP A 73 15.96 0.68 -12.43
CA ASP A 73 17.33 0.99 -12.02
C ASP A 73 17.42 1.21 -10.51
N LEU A 74 17.79 0.18 -9.77
CA LEU A 74 17.96 0.25 -8.32
C LEU A 74 19.30 0.86 -7.89
N GLY A 75 20.18 1.14 -8.85
CA GLY A 75 21.56 1.57 -8.64
C GLY A 75 22.56 0.40 -8.67
N ALA A 76 23.85 0.75 -8.77
CA ALA A 76 24.92 -0.25 -8.94
C ALA A 76 24.97 -1.25 -7.78
N ASN A 77 24.94 -2.52 -8.11
CA ASN A 77 25.03 -3.66 -7.17
C ASN A 77 23.93 -3.65 -6.08
N ARG A 78 22.73 -3.18 -6.41
CA ARG A 78 21.58 -3.25 -5.52
C ARG A 78 20.53 -4.22 -6.06
N THR A 79 19.86 -4.89 -5.12
CA THR A 79 18.72 -5.76 -5.40
C THR A 79 17.55 -5.34 -4.53
N ALA A 80 16.32 -5.63 -4.99
CA ALA A 80 15.10 -5.43 -4.22
C ALA A 80 14.80 -6.67 -3.38
N VAL A 81 14.41 -6.45 -2.13
CA VAL A 81 13.91 -7.50 -1.22
C VAL A 81 12.40 -7.36 -0.99
N ALA A 82 11.83 -6.17 -1.17
CA ALA A 82 10.39 -5.92 -1.17
C ALA A 82 10.05 -4.80 -2.16
N VAL A 83 8.82 -4.82 -2.68
CA VAL A 83 8.29 -3.79 -3.58
C VAL A 83 6.83 -3.52 -3.23
N SER A 84 6.45 -2.25 -3.30
CA SER A 84 5.06 -1.81 -3.17
C SER A 84 4.74 -0.77 -4.24
N ALA A 85 3.73 -1.08 -5.06
CA ALA A 85 3.23 -0.22 -6.13
C ALA A 85 1.96 0.49 -5.66
N GLY A 86 1.98 1.81 -5.65
CA GLY A 86 0.87 2.67 -5.25
C GLY A 86 0.02 3.15 -6.43
N GLY A 87 -0.68 4.28 -6.27
CA GLY A 87 -1.50 4.83 -7.35
C GLY A 87 -0.68 5.13 -8.60
N ALA A 88 0.36 5.93 -8.47
CA ALA A 88 1.25 6.32 -9.58
C ALA A 88 2.72 6.46 -9.12
N HIS A 89 3.10 5.78 -8.05
CA HIS A 89 4.47 5.71 -7.55
C HIS A 89 4.80 4.28 -7.13
N THR A 90 6.08 4.00 -7.02
CA THR A 90 6.60 2.69 -6.61
C THR A 90 7.65 2.89 -5.54
N CYS A 91 7.68 2.02 -4.55
CA CYS A 91 8.71 1.98 -3.52
C CYS A 91 9.33 0.59 -3.46
N ALA A 92 10.64 0.50 -3.27
CA ALA A 92 11.35 -0.78 -3.07
C ALA A 92 12.32 -0.68 -1.89
N ILE A 93 12.29 -1.72 -1.06
CA ILE A 93 13.29 -1.95 -0.02
C ILE A 93 14.46 -2.67 -0.69
N LEU A 94 15.66 -2.15 -0.50
CA LEU A 94 16.88 -2.72 -1.07
C LEU A 94 17.54 -3.73 -0.12
N ASP A 95 18.46 -4.52 -0.65
CA ASP A 95 19.26 -5.55 0.05
C ASP A 95 20.02 -5.03 1.29
N ASN A 96 20.28 -3.72 1.34
CA ASN A 96 20.93 -3.06 2.47
C ASN A 96 19.95 -2.39 3.45
N GLY A 97 18.65 -2.65 3.33
CA GLY A 97 17.59 -2.07 4.17
C GLY A 97 17.24 -0.62 3.88
N SER A 98 17.81 0.00 2.85
CA SER A 98 17.40 1.34 2.44
C SER A 98 16.13 1.29 1.59
N LEU A 99 15.36 2.39 1.60
CA LEU A 99 14.13 2.54 0.82
C LEU A 99 14.37 3.52 -0.32
N LYS A 100 13.93 3.13 -1.52
CA LYS A 100 13.81 4.02 -2.68
C LYS A 100 12.37 4.11 -3.12
N CYS A 101 11.92 5.33 -3.45
CA CYS A 101 10.62 5.57 -4.06
C CYS A 101 10.76 6.43 -5.31
N TRP A 102 9.92 6.19 -6.32
CA TRP A 102 9.94 6.90 -7.60
C TRP A 102 8.55 6.96 -8.23
N GLY A 103 8.39 7.77 -9.30
CA GLY A 103 7.12 8.04 -9.93
C GLY A 103 6.55 9.40 -9.51
N ALA A 104 5.24 9.50 -9.36
CA ALA A 104 4.55 10.72 -8.96
C ALA A 104 4.98 11.23 -7.57
N ASN A 105 5.13 12.55 -7.46
CA ASN A 105 5.48 13.21 -6.19
C ASN A 105 4.65 14.48 -5.90
N TYR A 106 3.47 14.62 -6.51
CA TYR A 106 2.61 15.81 -6.32
C TYR A 106 2.23 16.08 -4.87
N ASN A 107 2.18 15.02 -4.07
CA ASN A 107 1.82 15.07 -2.67
C ASN A 107 3.01 14.77 -1.74
N GLY A 108 4.24 14.70 -2.27
CA GLY A 108 5.41 14.34 -1.48
C GLY A 108 5.50 12.84 -1.15
N GLN A 109 4.77 11.97 -1.86
CA GLN A 109 4.69 10.53 -1.60
C GLN A 109 6.01 9.77 -1.81
N LEU A 110 7.02 10.40 -2.41
CA LEU A 110 8.36 9.83 -2.53
C LEU A 110 9.22 10.01 -1.26
N GLY A 111 8.79 10.87 -0.31
CA GLY A 111 9.41 11.00 1.01
C GLY A 111 10.73 11.76 1.05
N HIS A 112 11.08 12.51 0.03
CA HIS A 112 12.26 13.37 0.03
C HIS A 112 11.89 14.84 -0.28
N PRO A 113 12.63 15.81 0.31
CA PRO A 113 12.24 17.22 0.32
C PRO A 113 12.50 17.95 -1.01
N HIS A 114 12.19 17.35 -2.15
CA HIS A 114 12.18 18.04 -3.42
C HIS A 114 10.79 18.63 -3.69
N GLY A 115 10.71 19.72 -4.47
CA GLY A 115 9.50 20.51 -4.66
C GLY A 115 8.25 19.70 -5.02
N GLN A 116 7.11 20.21 -4.65
CA GLN A 116 5.77 19.59 -4.74
C GLN A 116 5.28 19.25 -6.16
N ASN A 117 6.11 19.36 -7.19
CA ASN A 117 5.76 19.09 -8.58
C ASN A 117 6.82 18.25 -9.30
N ASP A 118 7.70 17.58 -8.56
CA ASP A 118 8.79 16.81 -9.17
C ASP A 118 8.39 15.37 -9.41
N TYR A 119 8.73 14.87 -10.58
CA TYR A 119 8.67 13.47 -10.94
C TYR A 119 10.08 12.88 -10.79
N ALA A 120 10.24 11.77 -10.14
CA ALA A 120 11.53 11.08 -10.09
C ALA A 120 11.63 10.08 -11.24
N TYR A 121 11.90 10.55 -12.45
CA TYR A 121 12.02 9.70 -13.64
C TYR A 121 13.29 8.84 -13.65
N SER A 122 14.40 9.40 -13.17
CA SER A 122 15.71 8.79 -13.33
C SER A 122 16.59 8.83 -12.09
N ASN A 123 16.20 9.57 -11.06
CA ASN A 123 16.98 9.68 -9.84
C ASN A 123 16.18 9.07 -8.68
N LEU A 124 16.27 7.76 -8.56
CA LEU A 124 15.64 7.01 -7.48
C LEU A 124 16.33 7.38 -6.17
N SER A 125 15.86 8.47 -5.53
CA SER A 125 16.46 8.97 -4.31
C SER A 125 16.10 8.06 -3.12
N LEU A 126 17.05 7.91 -2.20
CA LEU A 126 16.80 7.23 -0.94
C LEU A 126 15.85 8.06 -0.08
N VAL A 127 14.87 7.42 0.53
CA VAL A 127 14.03 8.05 1.56
C VAL A 127 14.89 8.26 2.82
N PRO A 128 15.06 9.50 3.27
CA PRO A 128 15.94 9.77 4.40
C PRO A 128 15.24 9.47 5.74
N PHE A 129 15.64 8.39 6.41
CA PHE A 129 15.30 8.19 7.81
C PHE A 129 16.45 8.68 8.69
N ALA A 130 16.17 9.63 9.58
CA ALA A 130 17.17 10.34 10.40
C ALA A 130 17.96 9.43 11.36
N THR A 131 17.61 8.16 11.48
CA THR A 131 18.06 7.26 12.54
C THR A 131 19.10 6.22 12.10
N GLY A 132 19.48 6.17 10.81
CA GLY A 132 20.33 5.09 10.28
C GLY A 132 19.70 3.69 10.39
N ARG A 133 18.36 3.62 10.51
CA ARG A 133 17.59 2.39 10.62
C ARG A 133 17.31 1.79 9.25
N SER A 134 17.13 0.49 9.23
CA SER A 134 16.67 -0.25 8.05
C SER A 134 15.14 -0.25 7.97
N VAL A 135 14.61 -0.17 6.76
CA VAL A 135 13.20 -0.39 6.48
C VAL A 135 12.95 -1.88 6.34
N VAL A 136 11.92 -2.39 7.02
CA VAL A 136 11.56 -3.82 6.99
C VAL A 136 10.26 -4.08 6.26
N GLU A 137 9.39 -3.05 6.16
CA GLU A 137 8.13 -3.13 5.41
C GLU A 137 7.79 -1.78 4.80
N VAL A 138 7.17 -1.77 3.62
CA VAL A 138 6.68 -0.58 2.93
C VAL A 138 5.33 -0.85 2.30
N SER A 139 4.41 0.10 2.43
CA SER A 139 3.11 0.09 1.78
C SER A 139 2.87 1.43 1.08
N ALA A 140 2.70 1.37 -0.23
CA ALA A 140 2.40 2.51 -1.09
C ALA A 140 0.89 2.57 -1.35
N GLY A 141 0.22 3.58 -0.86
CA GLY A 141 -1.19 3.85 -1.11
C GLY A 141 -1.45 4.63 -2.40
N GLY A 142 -2.63 5.23 -2.53
CA GLY A 142 -2.97 6.03 -3.73
C GLY A 142 -2.02 7.21 -3.94
N SER A 143 -1.76 7.98 -2.89
CA SER A 143 -0.90 9.18 -2.93
C SER A 143 -0.13 9.41 -1.62
N HIS A 144 0.04 8.38 -0.81
CA HIS A 144 0.85 8.39 0.40
C HIS A 144 1.63 7.08 0.52
N THR A 145 2.59 7.05 1.39
CA THR A 145 3.45 5.89 1.64
C THR A 145 3.64 5.74 3.14
N CYS A 146 3.65 4.50 3.62
CA CYS A 146 3.99 4.17 4.99
C CYS A 146 5.11 3.12 5.01
N ALA A 147 5.98 3.17 6.02
CA ALA A 147 7.07 2.22 6.20
C ALA A 147 7.27 1.87 7.68
N ILE A 148 7.59 0.62 7.93
CA ILE A 148 7.99 0.12 9.25
C ILE A 148 9.52 -0.02 9.26
N LEU A 149 10.16 0.51 10.30
CA LEU A 149 11.59 0.37 10.51
C LEU A 149 11.90 -0.88 11.36
N ASP A 150 13.16 -1.28 11.41
CA ASP A 150 13.68 -2.46 12.12
C ASP A 150 13.41 -2.46 13.64
N ASN A 151 13.04 -1.32 14.20
CA ASN A 151 12.59 -1.20 15.61
C ASN A 151 11.06 -1.21 15.76
N GLY A 152 10.32 -1.47 14.69
CA GLY A 152 8.87 -1.48 14.65
C GLY A 152 8.21 -0.10 14.67
N SER A 153 8.98 1.00 14.58
CA SER A 153 8.38 2.33 14.43
C SER A 153 7.75 2.51 13.05
N LEU A 154 6.54 3.07 13.01
CA LEU A 154 5.80 3.35 11.79
C LEU A 154 5.96 4.81 11.40
N TRP A 155 6.22 5.03 10.11
CA TRP A 155 6.39 6.34 9.51
C TRP A 155 5.55 6.44 8.24
N CYS A 156 4.80 7.54 8.06
CA CYS A 156 4.00 7.78 6.85
C CYS A 156 4.33 9.16 6.26
N TRP A 157 4.09 9.34 4.96
CA TRP A 157 4.31 10.60 4.24
C TRP A 157 3.50 10.64 2.96
N GLY A 158 3.44 11.82 2.33
CA GLY A 158 2.65 12.06 1.13
C GLY A 158 1.39 12.85 1.43
N ASN A 159 0.30 12.50 0.78
CA ASN A 159 -1.01 13.14 0.97
C ASN A 159 -1.55 12.88 2.37
N GLY A 160 -1.73 13.94 3.15
CA GLY A 160 -2.32 13.89 4.50
C GLY A 160 -3.81 14.17 4.54
N GLY A 161 -4.47 14.39 3.38
CA GLY A 161 -5.91 14.58 3.32
C GLY A 161 -6.66 13.45 4.04
N ASP A 162 -7.76 13.79 4.69
CA ASP A 162 -8.57 12.88 5.49
C ASP A 162 -7.84 12.23 6.69
N GLY A 163 -6.62 12.68 7.01
CA GLY A 163 -5.85 12.18 8.15
C GLY A 163 -5.11 10.86 7.91
N ARG A 164 -4.97 10.40 6.65
CA ARG A 164 -4.41 9.08 6.28
C ARG A 164 -2.97 8.84 6.69
N LEU A 165 -2.22 9.90 7.10
CA LEU A 165 -0.85 9.77 7.62
C LEU A 165 -0.81 9.36 9.09
N GLY A 166 -1.88 9.61 9.86
CA GLY A 166 -1.97 9.23 11.27
C GLY A 166 -1.14 10.12 12.22
N ASP A 167 -0.69 11.28 11.75
CA ASP A 167 0.14 12.25 12.49
C ASP A 167 -0.68 13.29 13.27
N GLY A 168 -2.01 13.12 13.32
CA GLY A 168 -2.95 14.07 13.92
C GLY A 168 -3.34 15.23 13.01
N LEU A 169 -2.79 15.31 11.80
CA LEU A 169 -2.99 16.41 10.86
C LEU A 169 -3.74 15.92 9.60
N GLN A 170 -4.16 16.89 8.78
CA GLN A 170 -4.74 16.65 7.45
C GLN A 170 -3.93 17.35 6.37
N THR A 171 -2.66 17.58 6.63
CA THR A 171 -1.74 18.28 5.75
C THR A 171 -0.78 17.31 5.08
N GLN A 172 -0.41 17.64 3.87
CA GLN A 172 0.61 16.93 3.12
C GLN A 172 1.95 16.97 3.82
N GLN A 173 2.67 15.85 3.84
CA GLN A 173 4.02 15.72 4.38
C GLN A 173 4.97 15.21 3.29
N GLY A 174 5.92 16.03 2.89
CA GLY A 174 6.93 15.67 1.87
C GLY A 174 8.09 14.84 2.41
N SER A 175 8.11 14.55 3.70
CA SER A 175 9.12 13.73 4.39
C SER A 175 8.44 12.80 5.38
N PRO A 176 9.04 11.65 5.72
CA PRO A 176 8.46 10.73 6.70
C PRO A 176 8.14 11.40 8.04
N VAL A 177 6.90 11.25 8.51
CA VAL A 177 6.45 11.65 9.86
C VAL A 177 6.16 10.42 10.69
N TRP A 178 6.52 10.46 11.97
CA TRP A 178 6.28 9.38 12.89
C TRP A 178 4.79 9.26 13.24
N VAL A 179 4.30 8.01 13.33
CA VAL A 179 2.91 7.70 13.69
C VAL A 179 2.88 7.16 15.12
N ASP A 180 2.10 7.82 15.99
CA ASP A 180 1.93 7.37 17.37
C ASP A 180 0.94 6.20 17.45
N LEU A 181 1.46 5.01 17.68
CA LEU A 181 0.66 3.78 17.84
C LEU A 181 0.19 3.55 19.28
N GLY A 182 0.53 4.45 20.21
CA GLY A 182 0.27 4.33 21.64
C GLY A 182 1.48 3.83 22.43
N ALA A 183 1.43 4.00 23.73
CA ALA A 183 2.57 3.78 24.63
C ALA A 183 3.13 2.35 24.53
N GLY A 184 4.37 2.23 24.12
CA GLY A 184 5.12 0.98 24.06
C GLY A 184 4.68 0.04 22.93
N ARG A 185 3.88 0.49 21.97
CA ARG A 185 3.46 -0.32 20.83
C ARG A 185 4.33 -0.09 19.61
N THR A 186 4.51 -1.15 18.83
CA THR A 186 5.20 -1.15 17.54
C THR A 186 4.31 -1.76 16.46
N ALA A 187 4.55 -1.41 15.21
CA ALA A 187 3.87 -2.03 14.08
C ALA A 187 4.63 -3.28 13.60
N VAL A 188 3.87 -4.30 13.22
CA VAL A 188 4.39 -5.54 12.59
C VAL A 188 3.88 -5.71 11.16
N ALA A 189 2.82 -5.00 10.77
CA ALA A 189 2.34 -4.90 9.39
C ALA A 189 1.63 -3.58 9.15
N VAL A 190 1.68 -3.07 7.93
CA VAL A 190 0.98 -1.85 7.49
C VAL A 190 0.37 -2.03 6.10
N SER A 191 -0.85 -1.54 5.91
CA SER A 191 -1.52 -1.48 4.62
C SER A 191 -2.06 -0.08 4.36
N ALA A 192 -1.54 0.57 3.34
CA ALA A 192 -1.96 1.90 2.88
C ALA A 192 -2.86 1.75 1.65
N SER A 193 -4.04 2.33 1.70
CA SER A 193 -5.03 2.33 0.62
C SER A 193 -5.05 3.65 -0.18
N PHE A 194 -6.16 3.92 -0.87
CA PHE A 194 -6.36 5.22 -1.51
C PHE A 194 -6.58 6.34 -0.49
N THR A 195 -7.33 6.09 0.57
CA THR A 195 -7.84 7.13 1.47
C THR A 195 -7.62 6.85 2.96
N HIS A 196 -7.25 5.63 3.33
CA HIS A 196 -7.02 5.22 4.72
C HIS A 196 -5.79 4.35 4.85
N THR A 197 -5.40 4.07 6.09
CA THR A 197 -4.25 3.24 6.44
C THR A 197 -4.63 2.36 7.62
N CYS A 198 -4.20 1.11 7.62
CA CYS A 198 -4.33 0.19 8.74
C CYS A 198 -2.97 -0.40 9.12
N ALA A 199 -2.76 -0.68 10.41
CA ALA A 199 -1.56 -1.34 10.91
C ALA A 199 -1.91 -2.40 11.96
N ILE A 200 -1.20 -3.52 11.91
CA ILE A 200 -1.21 -4.54 12.95
C ILE A 200 -0.07 -4.24 13.92
N LEU A 201 -0.37 -4.27 15.21
CA LEU A 201 0.59 -4.00 16.26
C LEU A 201 1.25 -5.29 16.77
N ASP A 202 2.33 -5.14 17.52
CA ASP A 202 3.12 -6.21 18.15
C ASP A 202 2.32 -7.15 19.07
N ASN A 203 1.16 -6.69 19.57
CA ASN A 203 0.23 -7.50 20.37
C ASN A 203 -0.94 -8.07 19.58
N GLY A 204 -0.96 -7.89 18.26
CA GLY A 204 -2.02 -8.35 17.37
C GLY A 204 -3.26 -7.43 17.29
N ASP A 205 -3.25 -6.28 17.95
CA ASP A 205 -4.29 -5.27 17.78
C ASP A 205 -4.25 -4.69 16.34
N LEU A 206 -5.43 -4.41 15.80
CA LEU A 206 -5.59 -3.69 14.55
C LEU A 206 -5.93 -2.24 14.82
N LYS A 207 -5.22 -1.31 14.18
CA LYS A 207 -5.56 0.11 14.17
C LYS A 207 -5.71 0.61 12.75
N CYS A 208 -6.76 1.41 12.49
CA CYS A 208 -6.99 2.07 11.20
C CYS A 208 -7.22 3.57 11.40
N TRP A 209 -6.90 4.36 10.37
CA TRP A 209 -7.07 5.81 10.36
C TRP A 209 -7.16 6.34 8.93
N GLY A 210 -7.64 7.55 8.75
CA GLY A 210 -7.90 8.18 7.46
C GLY A 210 -9.37 8.42 7.24
N ASP A 211 -9.81 8.30 6.00
CA ASP A 211 -11.21 8.45 5.58
C ASP A 211 -12.08 7.30 6.10
N ASP A 212 -13.30 7.64 6.52
CA ASP A 212 -14.29 6.69 7.04
C ASP A 212 -15.70 6.97 6.49
N ARG A 213 -15.80 7.64 5.35
CA ARG A 213 -17.11 7.95 4.75
C ARG A 213 -17.92 6.71 4.38
N ASP A 214 -17.22 5.64 4.04
CA ASP A 214 -17.77 4.36 3.64
C ASP A 214 -17.57 3.28 4.73
N GLY A 215 -17.28 3.68 5.98
CA GLY A 215 -17.06 2.75 7.10
C GLY A 215 -15.77 1.93 6.99
N GLN A 216 -14.84 2.31 6.12
CA GLN A 216 -13.64 1.53 5.81
C GLN A 216 -12.66 1.41 6.97
N LEU A 217 -12.78 2.23 8.02
CA LEU A 217 -11.98 2.09 9.24
C LEU A 217 -12.48 0.94 10.13
N GLY A 218 -13.81 0.73 10.18
CA GLY A 218 -14.40 -0.32 11.01
C GLY A 218 -14.50 0.03 12.49
N ASP A 219 -14.50 1.32 12.84
CA ASP A 219 -14.54 1.80 14.23
C ASP A 219 -15.95 1.77 14.85
N GLY A 220 -16.96 1.35 14.08
CA GLY A 220 -18.37 1.31 14.50
C GLY A 220 -19.06 2.68 14.47
N GLY A 221 -18.37 3.71 14.00
CA GLY A 221 -18.92 5.05 13.87
C GLY A 221 -20.01 5.11 12.81
N SER A 222 -21.19 5.62 13.18
CA SER A 222 -22.33 5.83 12.25
C SER A 222 -22.29 7.18 11.55
N ASN A 223 -21.17 7.82 11.52
CA ASN A 223 -21.02 9.19 11.02
C ASN A 223 -20.95 9.26 9.50
N HIS A 224 -22.07 8.94 8.84
CA HIS A 224 -22.29 9.29 7.44
C HIS A 224 -22.20 10.80 7.24
N GLY A 225 -21.08 11.31 6.76
CA GLY A 225 -20.99 12.73 6.47
C GLY A 225 -19.57 13.21 6.22
N THR A 226 -19.44 14.43 5.80
CA THR A 226 -18.21 15.11 5.38
C THR A 226 -17.10 15.20 6.46
N ASN A 227 -17.31 14.65 7.66
CA ASN A 227 -16.37 14.66 8.78
C ASN A 227 -16.03 13.26 9.33
N SER A 228 -16.38 12.18 8.64
CA SER A 228 -16.05 10.81 9.05
C SER A 228 -14.60 10.53 8.70
N LYS A 229 -13.67 10.88 9.60
CA LYS A 229 -12.24 10.63 9.42
C LYS A 229 -11.52 10.63 10.75
N GLN A 230 -10.53 9.78 10.84
CA GLN A 230 -9.63 9.69 11.99
C GLN A 230 -8.24 10.17 11.58
N THR A 231 -7.72 11.17 12.27
CA THR A 231 -6.38 11.71 11.99
C THR A 231 -5.27 11.00 12.76
N THR A 232 -5.66 10.12 13.67
CA THR A 232 -4.76 9.30 14.52
C THR A 232 -5.19 7.84 14.51
N PRO A 233 -4.26 6.89 14.74
CA PRO A 233 -4.57 5.46 14.76
C PRO A 233 -5.65 5.09 15.78
N THR A 234 -6.79 4.58 15.31
CA THR A 234 -7.95 4.17 16.13
C THR A 234 -7.99 2.65 16.24
N LEU A 235 -8.18 2.11 17.43
CA LEU A 235 -8.31 0.67 17.68
C LEU A 235 -9.60 0.14 17.07
N ILE A 236 -9.51 -0.97 16.34
CA ILE A 236 -10.64 -1.63 15.69
C ILE A 236 -10.97 -2.91 16.45
N ASP A 237 -12.24 -3.07 16.82
CA ASP A 237 -12.72 -4.30 17.47
C ASP A 237 -12.95 -5.41 16.43
N ILE A 238 -12.01 -6.33 16.36
CA ILE A 238 -12.06 -7.49 15.44
C ILE A 238 -12.68 -8.75 16.10
N GLY A 239 -13.17 -8.63 17.33
CA GLY A 239 -13.79 -9.68 18.11
C GLY A 239 -13.01 -10.06 19.36
N THR A 240 -13.74 -10.57 20.37
CA THR A 240 -13.16 -10.90 21.67
C THR A 240 -12.10 -11.98 21.58
N ASN A 241 -10.93 -11.73 22.17
CA ASN A 241 -9.78 -12.64 22.19
C ASN A 241 -9.27 -13.03 20.79
N ARG A 242 -9.39 -12.15 19.83
CA ARG A 242 -8.81 -12.34 18.49
C ARG A 242 -7.66 -11.38 18.28
N THR A 243 -6.69 -11.80 17.46
CA THR A 243 -5.60 -10.97 16.99
C THR A 243 -5.56 -10.98 15.47
N ALA A 244 -5.16 -9.86 14.88
CA ALA A 244 -4.95 -9.76 13.44
C ALA A 244 -3.59 -10.35 13.07
N VAL A 245 -3.54 -11.14 11.98
CA VAL A 245 -2.31 -11.72 11.44
C VAL A 245 -1.98 -11.19 10.04
N ALA A 246 -2.98 -10.70 9.30
CA ALA A 246 -2.79 -10.00 8.05
C ALA A 246 -3.88 -8.94 7.87
N VAL A 247 -3.56 -7.82 7.23
CA VAL A 247 -4.50 -6.76 6.87
C VAL A 247 -4.27 -6.31 5.44
N ASN A 248 -5.35 -6.05 4.72
CA ASN A 248 -5.32 -5.41 3.42
C ASN A 248 -6.36 -4.30 3.36
N ALA A 249 -5.91 -3.09 3.13
CA ALA A 249 -6.74 -1.92 2.90
C ALA A 249 -6.95 -1.75 1.39
N GLY A 250 -8.17 -2.02 0.92
CA GLY A 250 -8.60 -1.80 -0.47
C GLY A 250 -8.90 -0.33 -0.76
N GLY A 251 -9.60 -0.03 -1.87
CA GLY A 251 -9.96 1.36 -2.21
C GLY A 251 -10.74 2.05 -1.12
N HIS A 252 -11.89 1.46 -0.74
CA HIS A 252 -12.84 1.95 0.25
C HIS A 252 -13.34 0.84 1.20
N HIS A 253 -12.58 -0.24 1.34
CA HIS A 253 -12.90 -1.36 2.23
C HIS A 253 -11.61 -1.88 2.87
N THR A 254 -11.75 -2.64 3.93
CA THR A 254 -10.64 -3.27 4.66
C THR A 254 -10.95 -4.74 4.89
N CYS A 255 -9.97 -5.60 4.71
CA CYS A 255 -10.05 -7.02 5.05
C CYS A 255 -8.94 -7.38 6.05
N VAL A 256 -9.24 -8.28 6.98
CA VAL A 256 -8.30 -8.80 7.98
C VAL A 256 -8.38 -10.32 8.03
N ILE A 257 -7.25 -10.97 8.25
CA ILE A 257 -7.18 -12.38 8.64
C ILE A 257 -6.85 -12.43 10.13
N LEU A 258 -7.59 -13.26 10.87
CA LEU A 258 -7.45 -13.44 12.30
C LEU A 258 -6.57 -14.64 12.64
N ASP A 259 -6.13 -14.73 13.89
CA ASP A 259 -5.27 -15.80 14.45
C ASP A 259 -5.86 -17.21 14.33
N ASN A 260 -7.17 -17.32 14.20
CA ASN A 260 -7.87 -18.60 14.01
C ASN A 260 -8.11 -18.96 12.53
N GLY A 261 -7.62 -18.12 11.59
CA GLY A 261 -7.80 -18.31 10.14
C GLY A 261 -9.06 -17.67 9.55
N ASP A 262 -9.93 -17.10 10.38
CA ASP A 262 -11.11 -16.39 9.89
C ASP A 262 -10.70 -15.13 9.11
N ALA A 263 -11.49 -14.81 8.06
CA ALA A 263 -11.39 -13.56 7.34
C ALA A 263 -12.60 -12.68 7.64
N LYS A 264 -12.39 -11.38 7.79
CA LYS A 264 -13.45 -10.37 7.94
C LYS A 264 -13.14 -9.21 7.01
N CYS A 265 -14.17 -8.69 6.32
CA CYS A 265 -14.07 -7.47 5.52
C CYS A 265 -15.20 -6.49 5.88
N TRP A 266 -14.94 -5.20 5.73
CA TRP A 266 -15.89 -4.12 6.00
C TRP A 266 -15.56 -2.87 5.17
N GLY A 267 -16.46 -1.89 5.18
CA GLY A 267 -16.38 -0.68 4.37
C GLY A 267 -17.38 -0.70 3.24
N ASP A 268 -17.05 -0.09 2.11
CA ASP A 268 -17.90 -0.10 0.91
C ASP A 268 -18.10 -1.52 0.40
N ASP A 269 -19.37 -1.89 0.20
CA ASP A 269 -19.79 -3.21 -0.30
C ASP A 269 -20.71 -3.13 -1.52
N TYR A 270 -20.68 -2.01 -2.23
CA TYR A 270 -21.56 -1.81 -3.40
C TYR A 270 -21.39 -2.88 -4.48
N TYR A 271 -20.19 -3.44 -4.61
CA TYR A 271 -19.87 -4.50 -5.57
C TYR A 271 -19.68 -5.89 -4.92
N GLY A 272 -20.04 -6.06 -3.64
CA GLY A 272 -19.87 -7.30 -2.90
C GLY A 272 -18.43 -7.54 -2.41
N GLN A 273 -17.63 -6.48 -2.24
CA GLN A 273 -16.22 -6.58 -1.82
C GLN A 273 -16.04 -7.00 -0.35
N ALA A 274 -17.08 -6.92 0.48
CA ALA A 274 -17.05 -7.46 1.83
C ALA A 274 -17.22 -8.98 1.88
N GLY A 275 -17.64 -9.61 0.78
CA GLY A 275 -17.73 -11.06 0.67
C GLY A 275 -18.87 -11.70 1.47
N ASP A 276 -19.82 -10.91 1.92
CA ASP A 276 -21.04 -11.42 2.52
C ASP A 276 -22.08 -11.76 1.43
N SER A 277 -23.11 -12.52 1.81
CA SER A 277 -24.15 -12.95 0.85
C SER A 277 -25.13 -11.85 0.45
N TYR A 278 -24.93 -10.63 0.91
CA TYR A 278 -25.83 -9.50 0.69
C TYR A 278 -25.32 -8.62 -0.45
N SER A 279 -25.76 -8.90 -1.67
CA SER A 279 -25.53 -8.02 -2.81
C SER A 279 -26.46 -6.80 -2.73
N TYR A 280 -25.93 -5.59 -2.97
CA TYR A 280 -26.61 -4.29 -3.09
C TYR A 280 -27.00 -3.58 -1.79
N THR A 281 -26.51 -3.93 -0.63
CA THR A 281 -26.82 -3.23 0.58
C THR A 281 -25.56 -2.83 1.34
N TYR A 282 -25.19 -1.58 1.18
CA TYR A 282 -24.67 -0.73 2.25
C TYR A 282 -23.28 -1.08 2.85
N THR A 283 -22.61 -0.04 3.17
CA THR A 283 -21.36 0.02 3.91
C THR A 283 -21.43 -0.69 5.26
N HIS A 284 -20.44 -1.52 5.56
CA HIS A 284 -20.25 -2.12 6.88
C HIS A 284 -19.33 -1.22 7.71
N TYR A 285 -19.86 -0.59 8.76
CA TYR A 285 -19.15 0.36 9.62
C TYR A 285 -18.28 -0.29 10.70
N SER A 286 -18.41 -1.58 10.87
CA SER A 286 -17.60 -2.38 11.81
C SER A 286 -17.31 -3.75 11.22
N PRO A 287 -16.24 -4.41 11.65
CA PRO A 287 -16.02 -5.80 11.29
C PRO A 287 -17.25 -6.65 11.61
N PRO A 288 -17.73 -7.48 10.67
CA PRO A 288 -18.90 -8.32 10.89
C PRO A 288 -18.67 -9.26 12.08
N ALA A 289 -19.75 -9.64 12.80
CA ALA A 289 -19.67 -10.61 13.89
C ALA A 289 -19.20 -11.98 13.37
N ASP A 290 -19.77 -12.41 12.23
CA ASP A 290 -19.44 -13.67 11.58
C ASP A 290 -18.30 -13.48 10.55
N PRO A 291 -17.42 -14.46 10.39
CA PRO A 291 -16.40 -14.43 9.34
C PRO A 291 -17.00 -14.65 7.95
N ILE A 292 -16.24 -14.28 6.91
CA ILE A 292 -16.58 -14.59 5.53
C ILE A 292 -16.54 -16.11 5.35
N ASP A 293 -17.56 -16.68 4.72
CA ASP A 293 -17.56 -18.08 4.29
C ASP A 293 -16.66 -18.26 3.07
N LEU A 294 -15.47 -18.80 3.28
CA LEU A 294 -14.50 -19.08 2.22
C LEU A 294 -14.77 -20.42 1.49
N GLY A 295 -15.87 -21.12 1.83
CA GLY A 295 -16.19 -22.44 1.33
C GLY A 295 -15.31 -23.53 2.00
N THR A 296 -15.89 -24.66 2.35
CA THR A 296 -15.18 -25.86 2.85
C THR A 296 -15.15 -26.95 1.81
#